data_f91ef49a5fe9048edc09e79ffce45771
#
_entry.id   f91ef49a5fe9048edc09e79ffce45771
#
_cell.length_a   1.000
_cell.length_b   1.000
_cell.length_c   1.000
_cell.angle_alpha   90.00
_cell.angle_beta   90.00
_cell.angle_gamma   90.00
#
_symmetry.space_group_name_H-M   'P 1'
#
loop_
_entity.id
_entity.type
_entity.pdbx_description
1 polymer ?
#
loop_
_entity_poly.entity_id
_entity_poly.type
_entity_poly.pdbx_seq_one_letter_code
_entity_poly.pdbx_strand_id
1 'polypeptide(L)'
;MYTPLDHPLLHRLRENVLFAAGPIGSTLLSFNLTAKDFVAYPGTDREEMHDGCPEWLNVSNPEILRRVYRMFYEAGCDAVDSCSFGANDVVFAEFGLEGRTRELNRLAAQVIGEVRDSFSTPEWPRYAFGTMGPGTRLPSLGHIEWDELVVSYREQALGLLEGGIDVLKVETCQDLLQTKAALAAIASVFAETGRRVPVVASVTIETTGTMLLGSDIACALTALEAIDVVDIIGINCATGPEQMVEHVRHLAENSRRPVFIGPNAGLPEVVNGEACYTLTPEEFARYHEIFVDEFGINIAAGCCGTTPAMYEAAIARIGRRAPKARPSAARFLAGPGGEPAGASAIPGACTSLYTSVNFRQDTSFLVVGERMNATGSRAFRDLLLAGDLDGMTALAKEQTAEGAHVLDVMVDYVGRDGVPDMTRFVSALRTQSTLPLMFDSTEVAVVEAALKLYGGKAIVNSINLEDGERKITRLLPIIRRHGAAAVALVIDEEGQARTAEWKLRVAHRIHEIAVDRYGLEPQDLIFDMLTFPLSGGQEDLRGDAMETLEAIRRVKAELPGVSTILGVSNVSFGLKPAARRVLNSV
;
A
#
# COMPACT_ATOMS: atom_id res chain seq x y z
N MET A 1 -7.01 6.47 -12.72
CA MET A 1 -6.11 7.61 -12.46
C MET A 1 -6.42 8.22 -11.09
N TYR A 2 -5.41 8.46 -10.23
CA TYR A 2 -5.63 9.03 -8.89
C TYR A 2 -6.41 10.33 -8.96
N THR A 3 -7.56 10.38 -8.29
CA THR A 3 -8.38 11.58 -8.13
C THR A 3 -8.48 11.86 -6.63
N PRO A 4 -7.99 13.03 -6.17
CA PRO A 4 -8.09 13.38 -4.76
C PRO A 4 -9.55 13.36 -4.29
N LEU A 5 -9.79 12.78 -3.11
CA LEU A 5 -11.12 12.81 -2.50
C LEU A 5 -11.55 14.28 -2.27
N ASP A 6 -12.79 14.59 -2.57
CA ASP A 6 -13.37 15.90 -2.25
C ASP A 6 -13.77 15.92 -0.76
N HIS A 7 -12.87 16.45 0.08
CA HIS A 7 -13.04 16.46 1.53
C HIS A 7 -12.39 17.70 2.16
N PRO A 8 -13.03 18.37 3.15
CA PRO A 8 -12.54 19.60 3.76
C PRO A 8 -11.11 19.51 4.31
N LEU A 9 -10.73 18.39 4.96
CA LEU A 9 -9.37 18.18 5.44
C LEU A 9 -8.34 18.21 4.29
N LEU A 10 -8.63 17.53 3.17
CA LEU A 10 -7.71 17.50 2.03
C LEU A 10 -7.63 18.86 1.32
N HIS A 11 -8.70 19.66 1.35
CA HIS A 11 -8.66 21.05 0.87
C HIS A 11 -7.69 21.87 1.73
N ARG A 12 -7.78 21.75 3.06
CA ARG A 12 -6.88 22.48 3.96
C ARG A 12 -5.42 22.07 3.79
N LEU A 13 -5.12 20.79 3.54
CA LEU A 13 -3.76 20.31 3.34
C LEU A 13 -3.07 20.91 2.10
N ARG A 14 -3.80 21.51 1.17
CA ARG A 14 -3.22 22.24 0.02
C ARG A 14 -2.73 23.63 0.41
N GLU A 15 -3.39 24.24 1.38
CA GLU A 15 -3.18 25.64 1.78
C GLU A 15 -2.41 25.78 3.09
N ASN A 16 -2.47 24.75 3.94
CA ASN A 16 -1.93 24.80 5.30
C ASN A 16 -1.25 23.48 5.67
N VAL A 17 -0.12 23.57 6.38
CA VAL A 17 0.37 22.45 7.17
C VAL A 17 -0.57 22.23 8.36
N LEU A 18 -0.92 20.97 8.65
CA LEU A 18 -1.70 20.61 9.83
C LEU A 18 -0.79 19.92 10.87
N PHE A 19 -1.13 20.10 12.15
CA PHE A 19 -0.46 19.47 13.28
C PHE A 19 -1.33 18.37 13.86
N ALA A 20 -0.81 17.13 13.92
CA ALA A 20 -1.57 15.98 14.41
C ALA A 20 -0.84 15.28 15.58
N ALA A 21 -1.54 15.08 16.68
CA ALA A 21 -0.99 14.45 17.88
C ALA A 21 -1.33 12.96 17.95
N GLY A 22 -0.28 12.10 18.01
CA GLY A 22 -0.40 10.64 18.07
C GLY A 22 0.12 9.96 19.33
N PRO A 23 0.67 10.64 20.37
CA PRO A 23 1.33 9.98 21.49
C PRO A 23 0.38 9.49 22.59
N ILE A 24 -0.81 8.98 22.26
CA ILE A 24 -1.84 8.64 23.24
C ILE A 24 -1.32 7.62 24.25
N GLY A 25 -0.75 6.51 23.79
CA GLY A 25 -0.23 5.44 24.66
C GLY A 25 0.88 5.94 25.60
N SER A 26 1.89 6.64 25.08
CA SER A 26 2.99 7.16 25.91
C SER A 26 2.52 8.27 26.87
N THR A 27 1.52 9.05 26.49
CA THR A 27 0.91 10.03 27.39
C THR A 27 0.15 9.35 28.53
N LEU A 28 -0.61 8.29 28.26
CA LEU A 28 -1.32 7.52 29.29
C LEU A 28 -0.34 6.91 30.32
N LEU A 29 0.83 6.45 29.89
CA LEU A 29 1.87 5.94 30.81
C LEU A 29 2.27 7.00 31.86
N SER A 30 2.29 8.29 31.51
CA SER A 30 2.63 9.38 32.42
C SER A 30 1.59 9.62 33.53
N PHE A 31 0.40 9.08 33.40
CA PHE A 31 -0.68 9.22 34.41
C PHE A 31 -0.58 8.21 35.56
N ASN A 32 0.38 7.27 35.52
CA ASN A 32 0.57 6.24 36.55
C ASN A 32 -0.73 5.47 36.84
N LEU A 33 -1.41 5.00 35.77
CA LEU A 33 -2.65 4.26 35.86
C LEU A 33 -2.48 2.99 36.69
N THR A 34 -3.52 2.62 37.40
CA THR A 34 -3.59 1.40 38.24
C THR A 34 -4.69 0.48 37.73
N ALA A 35 -4.71 -0.78 38.17
CA ALA A 35 -5.76 -1.73 37.82
C ALA A 35 -7.19 -1.18 38.07
N LYS A 36 -7.36 -0.26 39.02
CA LYS A 36 -8.65 0.38 39.30
C LYS A 36 -9.18 1.26 38.17
N ASP A 37 -8.29 1.83 37.38
CA ASP A 37 -8.64 2.67 36.23
C ASP A 37 -9.22 1.82 35.10
N PHE A 38 -8.93 0.52 35.08
CA PHE A 38 -9.42 -0.45 34.10
C PHE A 38 -10.66 -1.23 34.55
N VAL A 39 -11.31 -0.84 35.66
CA VAL A 39 -12.56 -1.45 36.13
C VAL A 39 -13.72 -0.67 35.57
N ALA A 40 -14.56 -1.30 34.75
CA ALA A 40 -15.83 -0.75 34.28
C ALA A 40 -16.97 -1.19 35.22
N TYR A 41 -17.97 -0.32 35.40
CA TYR A 41 -19.19 -0.55 36.20
C TYR A 41 -18.92 -1.05 37.63
N PRO A 42 -18.00 -0.41 38.40
CA PRO A 42 -17.54 -0.91 39.70
C PRO A 42 -18.72 -1.06 40.69
N GLY A 43 -18.69 -2.19 41.42
CA GLY A 43 -19.71 -2.49 42.44
C GLY A 43 -21.08 -2.91 41.88
N THR A 44 -21.19 -3.22 40.61
CA THR A 44 -22.39 -3.77 39.97
C THR A 44 -22.22 -5.22 39.59
N ASP A 45 -23.31 -5.90 39.23
CA ASP A 45 -23.29 -7.25 38.66
C ASP A 45 -22.69 -7.33 37.23
N ARG A 46 -22.35 -6.17 36.68
CA ARG A 46 -21.70 -6.00 35.37
C ARG A 46 -20.24 -5.53 35.49
N GLU A 47 -19.65 -5.64 36.67
CA GLU A 47 -18.26 -5.25 36.90
C GLU A 47 -17.31 -6.07 36.00
N GLU A 48 -16.47 -5.39 35.25
CA GLU A 48 -15.56 -5.99 34.27
C GLU A 48 -14.23 -5.24 34.30
N MET A 49 -13.11 -5.98 34.27
CA MET A 49 -11.75 -5.42 34.32
C MET A 49 -10.85 -6.04 33.26
N HIS A 50 -10.19 -5.18 32.48
CA HIS A 50 -9.16 -5.59 31.51
C HIS A 50 -7.91 -4.74 31.73
N ASP A 51 -7.15 -5.10 32.75
CA ASP A 51 -5.92 -4.40 33.14
C ASP A 51 -4.88 -4.44 32.01
N GLY A 52 -4.23 -3.31 31.77
CA GLY A 52 -3.21 -3.18 30.73
C GLY A 52 -3.73 -3.05 29.28
N CYS A 53 -5.07 -2.99 29.06
CA CYS A 53 -5.69 -2.71 27.76
C CYS A 53 -6.05 -1.23 27.66
N PRO A 54 -5.25 -0.36 26.99
CA PRO A 54 -5.54 1.08 26.91
C PRO A 54 -6.88 1.37 26.26
N GLU A 55 -7.29 0.60 25.26
CA GLU A 55 -8.54 0.76 24.52
C GLU A 55 -9.77 0.53 25.41
N TRP A 56 -9.62 -0.26 26.48
CA TRP A 56 -10.67 -0.47 27.46
C TRP A 56 -11.00 0.78 28.27
N LEU A 57 -10.09 1.75 28.36
CA LEU A 57 -10.34 3.04 29.03
C LEU A 57 -11.49 3.82 28.37
N ASN A 58 -11.84 3.54 27.12
CA ASN A 58 -13.04 4.12 26.50
C ASN A 58 -14.35 3.72 27.23
N VAL A 59 -14.32 2.64 28.01
CA VAL A 59 -15.44 2.14 28.81
C VAL A 59 -15.22 2.42 30.29
N SER A 60 -14.04 2.02 30.82
CA SER A 60 -13.76 2.05 32.25
C SER A 60 -13.47 3.46 32.79
N ASN A 61 -12.73 4.27 32.04
CA ASN A 61 -12.34 5.62 32.48
C ASN A 61 -12.20 6.61 31.29
N PRO A 62 -13.31 6.93 30.59
CA PRO A 62 -13.24 7.81 29.42
C PRO A 62 -12.80 9.25 29.77
N GLU A 63 -12.92 9.69 31.04
CA GLU A 63 -12.50 11.03 31.42
C GLU A 63 -10.99 11.23 31.36
N ILE A 64 -10.21 10.18 31.61
CA ILE A 64 -8.77 10.26 31.44
C ILE A 64 -8.38 10.45 29.97
N LEU A 65 -9.10 9.80 29.04
CA LEU A 65 -8.91 9.99 27.60
C LEU A 65 -9.32 11.41 27.17
N ARG A 66 -10.47 11.90 27.64
CA ARG A 66 -10.89 13.29 27.38
C ARG A 66 -9.83 14.29 27.84
N ARG A 67 -9.22 14.06 29.01
CA ARG A 67 -8.11 14.89 29.50
C ARG A 67 -6.91 14.86 28.57
N VAL A 68 -6.48 13.69 28.10
CA VAL A 68 -5.39 13.55 27.13
C VAL A 68 -5.71 14.31 25.84
N TYR A 69 -6.89 14.13 25.28
CA TYR A 69 -7.27 14.81 24.03
C TYR A 69 -7.30 16.33 24.19
N ARG A 70 -7.84 16.85 25.31
CA ARG A 70 -7.85 18.30 25.63
C ARG A 70 -6.43 18.87 25.63
N MET A 71 -5.46 18.20 26.27
CA MET A 71 -4.07 18.68 26.33
C MET A 71 -3.50 19.01 24.94
N PHE A 72 -3.77 18.16 23.95
CA PHE A 72 -3.25 18.36 22.59
C PHE A 72 -4.06 19.38 21.78
N TYR A 73 -5.38 19.42 21.92
CA TYR A 73 -6.18 20.48 21.28
C TYR A 73 -5.89 21.86 21.90
N GLU A 74 -5.66 21.95 23.20
CA GLU A 74 -5.24 23.19 23.90
C GLU A 74 -3.85 23.66 23.42
N ALA A 75 -2.91 22.74 23.17
CA ALA A 75 -1.62 23.04 22.55
C ALA A 75 -1.73 23.51 21.09
N GLY A 76 -2.92 23.49 20.52
CA GLY A 76 -3.22 24.00 19.19
C GLY A 76 -3.22 22.95 18.08
N CYS A 77 -3.10 21.65 18.35
CA CYS A 77 -3.17 20.60 17.32
C CYS A 77 -4.48 20.65 16.53
N ASP A 78 -4.38 20.46 15.22
CA ASP A 78 -5.52 20.41 14.32
C ASP A 78 -6.23 19.06 14.38
N ALA A 79 -5.50 18.00 14.67
CA ALA A 79 -5.99 16.65 14.80
C ALA A 79 -5.37 15.93 16.01
N VAL A 80 -6.12 14.98 16.57
CA VAL A 80 -5.65 14.11 17.65
C VAL A 80 -6.09 12.68 17.33
N ASP A 81 -5.25 11.70 17.69
CA ASP A 81 -5.51 10.29 17.51
C ASP A 81 -6.46 9.75 18.58
N SER A 82 -7.37 8.84 18.22
CA SER A 82 -8.23 8.14 19.16
C SER A 82 -7.47 7.03 19.91
N CYS A 83 -7.95 6.65 21.09
CA CYS A 83 -7.43 5.48 21.81
C CYS A 83 -8.06 4.20 21.25
N SER A 84 -7.61 3.80 20.04
CA SER A 84 -8.10 2.65 19.30
C SER A 84 -7.00 1.87 18.54
N PHE A 85 -5.74 2.16 18.83
CA PHE A 85 -4.59 1.60 18.13
C PHE A 85 -4.59 0.07 18.11
N GLY A 86 -4.75 -0.58 19.27
CA GLY A 86 -4.83 -2.03 19.42
C GLY A 86 -6.26 -2.59 19.36
N ALA A 87 -7.26 -1.77 19.02
CA ALA A 87 -8.67 -2.16 19.09
C ALA A 87 -9.13 -3.05 17.93
N ASN A 88 -8.41 -4.16 17.67
CA ASN A 88 -8.77 -5.18 16.69
C ASN A 88 -8.86 -6.56 17.36
N ASP A 89 -9.61 -7.50 16.77
CA ASP A 89 -9.88 -8.81 17.38
C ASP A 89 -8.61 -9.61 17.69
N VAL A 90 -7.53 -9.41 16.89
CA VAL A 90 -6.26 -10.11 17.09
C VAL A 90 -5.60 -9.70 18.41
N VAL A 91 -5.59 -8.40 18.73
CA VAL A 91 -5.06 -7.88 20.00
C VAL A 91 -6.05 -8.12 21.13
N PHE A 92 -7.33 -7.92 20.88
CA PHE A 92 -8.38 -8.11 21.90
C PHE A 92 -8.49 -9.56 22.38
N ALA A 93 -8.08 -10.55 21.58
CA ALA A 93 -7.99 -11.94 22.01
C ALA A 93 -7.02 -12.13 23.21
N GLU A 94 -6.00 -11.28 23.34
CA GLU A 94 -5.05 -11.32 24.46
C GLU A 94 -5.68 -10.83 25.78
N PHE A 95 -6.81 -10.10 25.68
CA PHE A 95 -7.53 -9.53 26.83
C PHE A 95 -8.92 -10.17 27.06
N GLY A 96 -9.33 -11.16 26.25
CA GLY A 96 -10.67 -11.76 26.33
C GLY A 96 -11.78 -10.81 25.86
N LEU A 97 -11.47 -9.90 24.96
CA LEU A 97 -12.39 -8.91 24.40
C LEU A 97 -12.80 -9.21 22.94
N GLU A 98 -12.59 -10.44 22.47
CA GLU A 98 -12.97 -10.86 21.13
C GLU A 98 -14.47 -10.59 20.87
N GLY A 99 -14.76 -10.13 19.67
CA GLY A 99 -16.13 -9.79 19.25
C GLY A 99 -16.64 -8.46 19.77
N ARG A 100 -15.86 -7.70 20.57
CA ARG A 100 -16.22 -6.35 21.01
C ARG A 100 -15.53 -5.24 20.19
N THR A 101 -14.78 -5.60 19.16
CA THR A 101 -14.01 -4.68 18.34
C THR A 101 -14.84 -3.50 17.83
N ARG A 102 -15.98 -3.77 17.22
CA ARG A 102 -16.86 -2.71 16.67
C ARG A 102 -17.43 -1.78 17.75
N GLU A 103 -17.86 -2.35 18.89
CA GLU A 103 -18.37 -1.59 20.02
C GLU A 103 -17.31 -0.62 20.58
N LEU A 104 -16.12 -1.14 20.88
CA LEU A 104 -15.06 -0.37 21.53
C LEU A 104 -14.51 0.72 20.59
N ASN A 105 -14.36 0.45 19.30
CA ASN A 105 -13.97 1.46 18.32
C ASN A 105 -15.03 2.56 18.16
N ARG A 106 -16.32 2.21 18.19
CA ARG A 106 -17.39 3.20 18.17
C ARG A 106 -17.33 4.12 19.39
N LEU A 107 -17.12 3.57 20.58
CA LEU A 107 -16.94 4.35 21.80
C LEU A 107 -15.69 5.23 21.74
N ALA A 108 -14.56 4.71 21.27
CA ALA A 108 -13.33 5.48 21.09
C ALA A 108 -13.54 6.71 20.19
N ALA A 109 -14.21 6.52 19.06
CA ALA A 109 -14.54 7.62 18.15
C ALA A 109 -15.52 8.64 18.79
N GLN A 110 -16.48 8.19 19.59
CA GLN A 110 -17.41 9.07 20.31
C GLN A 110 -16.69 9.91 21.37
N VAL A 111 -15.84 9.29 22.19
CA VAL A 111 -15.11 9.98 23.28
C VAL A 111 -14.21 11.10 22.73
N ILE A 112 -13.47 10.83 21.66
CA ILE A 112 -12.63 11.86 21.04
C ILE A 112 -13.48 12.91 20.30
N GLY A 113 -14.58 12.49 19.64
CA GLY A 113 -15.49 13.36 18.92
C GLY A 113 -16.10 14.45 19.82
N GLU A 114 -16.51 14.08 21.05
CA GLU A 114 -17.01 15.04 22.04
C GLU A 114 -15.99 16.14 22.38
N VAL A 115 -14.70 15.76 22.51
CA VAL A 115 -13.64 16.73 22.82
C VAL A 115 -13.33 17.57 21.58
N ARG A 116 -13.16 16.95 20.40
CA ARG A 116 -12.95 17.64 19.12
C ARG A 116 -13.99 18.73 18.89
N ASP A 117 -15.26 18.42 19.10
CA ASP A 117 -16.37 19.35 18.86
C ASP A 117 -16.32 20.57 19.78
N SER A 118 -15.80 20.41 21.00
CA SER A 118 -15.64 21.53 21.96
C SER A 118 -14.52 22.52 21.57
N PHE A 119 -13.59 22.09 20.69
CA PHE A 119 -12.49 22.93 20.17
C PHE A 119 -12.68 23.36 18.71
N SER A 120 -13.65 22.78 18.00
CA SER A 120 -13.87 23.02 16.58
C SER A 120 -14.71 24.27 16.37
N THR A 121 -14.30 25.14 15.44
CA THR A 121 -15.09 26.29 14.97
C THR A 121 -15.21 26.24 13.44
N PRO A 122 -16.17 26.97 12.82
CA PRO A 122 -16.28 27.05 11.39
C PRO A 122 -14.99 27.53 10.69
N GLU A 123 -14.29 28.49 11.31
CA GLU A 123 -13.03 29.07 10.83
C GLU A 123 -11.85 28.13 11.10
N TRP A 124 -11.95 27.34 12.16
CA TRP A 124 -10.88 26.43 12.58
C TRP A 124 -11.44 25.05 12.97
N PRO A 125 -11.84 24.22 12.00
CA PRO A 125 -12.30 22.86 12.27
C PRO A 125 -11.17 22.00 12.82
N ARG A 126 -11.47 21.19 13.83
CA ARG A 126 -10.61 20.16 14.39
C ARG A 126 -11.01 18.80 13.86
N TYR A 127 -10.09 17.85 13.92
CA TYR A 127 -10.28 16.50 13.38
C TYR A 127 -9.92 15.45 14.42
N ALA A 128 -10.63 14.33 14.38
CA ALA A 128 -10.35 13.13 15.15
C ALA A 128 -9.86 12.02 14.20
N PHE A 129 -8.65 11.50 14.43
CA PHE A 129 -8.09 10.41 13.64
C PHE A 129 -8.36 9.09 14.33
N GLY A 130 -9.06 8.17 13.64
CA GLY A 130 -9.31 6.81 14.10
C GLY A 130 -8.11 5.93 13.80
N THR A 131 -7.33 5.60 14.82
CA THR A 131 -6.08 4.86 14.65
C THR A 131 -6.34 3.37 14.59
N MET A 132 -5.64 2.72 13.66
CA MET A 132 -5.67 1.28 13.38
C MET A 132 -4.22 0.78 13.33
N GLY A 133 -3.74 0.21 14.42
CA GLY A 133 -2.37 -0.28 14.54
C GLY A 133 -2.17 -1.67 13.92
N PRO A 134 -0.92 -2.16 13.89
CA PRO A 134 -0.55 -3.39 13.17
C PRO A 134 -1.03 -4.69 13.83
N GLY A 135 -1.42 -4.71 15.08
CA GLY A 135 -1.65 -5.95 15.83
C GLY A 135 -0.35 -6.73 16.07
N THR A 136 -0.47 -7.96 16.58
CA THR A 136 0.66 -8.76 17.05
C THR A 136 1.07 -9.89 16.10
N ARG A 137 0.39 -10.07 14.96
CA ARG A 137 0.63 -11.15 14.00
C ARG A 137 0.96 -10.63 12.62
N LEU A 138 2.00 -11.20 12.00
CA LEU A 138 2.55 -10.79 10.69
C LEU A 138 2.10 -11.78 9.61
N PRO A 139 1.20 -11.39 8.68
CA PRO A 139 0.72 -12.26 7.62
C PRO A 139 1.82 -12.66 6.62
N SER A 140 2.82 -11.81 6.36
CA SER A 140 3.96 -12.20 5.51
C SER A 140 4.80 -13.33 6.09
N LEU A 141 4.74 -13.56 7.40
CA LEU A 141 5.37 -14.72 8.06
C LEU A 141 4.42 -15.90 8.26
N GLY A 142 3.16 -15.79 7.83
CA GLY A 142 2.15 -16.83 7.99
C GLY A 142 1.58 -16.95 9.41
N HIS A 143 1.71 -15.90 10.25
CA HIS A 143 1.16 -15.91 11.60
C HIS A 143 -0.36 -15.78 11.64
N ILE A 144 -0.96 -15.29 10.55
CA ILE A 144 -2.40 -15.09 10.39
C ILE A 144 -2.73 -15.09 8.89
N GLU A 145 -3.92 -15.61 8.55
CA GLU A 145 -4.42 -15.60 7.18
C GLU A 145 -4.98 -14.22 6.79
N TRP A 146 -4.86 -13.88 5.49
CA TRP A 146 -5.34 -12.61 4.95
C TRP A 146 -6.82 -12.34 5.25
N ASP A 147 -7.69 -13.32 5.01
CA ASP A 147 -9.14 -13.14 5.16
C ASP A 147 -9.54 -12.95 6.64
N GLU A 148 -8.87 -13.64 7.57
CA GLU A 148 -9.07 -13.45 9.03
C GLU A 148 -8.67 -12.03 9.45
N LEU A 149 -7.53 -11.54 8.95
CA LEU A 149 -7.04 -10.20 9.25
C LEU A 149 -7.95 -9.11 8.67
N VAL A 150 -8.44 -9.30 7.44
CA VAL A 150 -9.41 -8.38 6.81
C VAL A 150 -10.70 -8.30 7.63
N VAL A 151 -11.22 -9.42 8.14
CA VAL A 151 -12.42 -9.42 9.00
C VAL A 151 -12.19 -8.62 10.28
N SER A 152 -11.04 -8.80 10.93
CA SER A 152 -10.68 -8.06 12.16
C SER A 152 -10.62 -6.55 11.92
N TYR A 153 -9.89 -6.10 10.89
CA TYR A 153 -9.81 -4.68 10.55
C TYR A 153 -11.13 -4.09 10.04
N ARG A 154 -11.99 -4.90 9.43
CA ARG A 154 -13.31 -4.46 8.99
C ARG A 154 -14.18 -4.05 10.17
N GLU A 155 -14.24 -4.84 11.23
CA GLU A 155 -15.01 -4.49 12.44
C GLU A 155 -14.43 -3.24 13.14
N GLN A 156 -13.11 -3.08 13.14
CA GLN A 156 -12.44 -1.87 13.64
C GLN A 156 -12.86 -0.64 12.83
N ALA A 157 -12.75 -0.66 11.50
CA ALA A 157 -13.11 0.44 10.63
C ALA A 157 -14.61 0.80 10.72
N LEU A 158 -15.50 -0.21 10.77
CA LEU A 158 -16.93 0.00 10.96
C LEU A 158 -17.23 0.73 12.27
N GLY A 159 -16.66 0.28 13.39
CA GLY A 159 -16.87 0.91 14.70
C GLY A 159 -16.42 2.37 14.69
N LEU A 160 -15.22 2.66 14.17
CA LEU A 160 -14.70 4.02 14.06
C LEU A 160 -15.61 4.93 13.22
N LEU A 161 -16.07 4.45 12.05
CA LEU A 161 -17.00 5.22 11.21
C LEU A 161 -18.34 5.46 11.91
N GLU A 162 -18.93 4.45 12.53
CA GLU A 162 -20.19 4.59 13.28
C GLU A 162 -20.09 5.58 14.43
N GLY A 163 -18.93 5.63 15.08
CA GLY A 163 -18.65 6.58 16.16
C GLY A 163 -18.40 8.01 15.70
N GLY A 164 -18.25 8.25 14.40
CA GLY A 164 -18.15 9.62 13.84
C GLY A 164 -16.74 10.13 13.66
N ILE A 165 -15.77 9.23 13.41
CA ILE A 165 -14.38 9.61 13.11
C ILE A 165 -14.27 10.40 11.79
N ASP A 166 -13.30 11.32 11.69
CA ASP A 166 -13.08 12.15 10.51
C ASP A 166 -12.09 11.55 9.53
N VAL A 167 -11.14 10.75 10.00
CA VAL A 167 -10.06 10.13 9.23
C VAL A 167 -9.80 8.73 9.76
N LEU A 168 -9.61 7.74 8.90
CA LEU A 168 -9.06 6.45 9.29
C LEU A 168 -7.55 6.46 9.08
N LYS A 169 -6.79 6.08 10.09
CA LYS A 169 -5.33 6.11 10.09
C LYS A 169 -4.78 4.72 10.37
N VAL A 170 -4.37 4.03 9.32
CA VAL A 170 -3.57 2.79 9.41
C VAL A 170 -2.14 3.22 9.67
N GLU A 171 -1.59 2.89 10.84
CA GLU A 171 -0.31 3.44 11.29
C GLU A 171 0.64 2.41 11.92
N THR A 172 1.91 2.79 12.02
CA THR A 172 2.98 2.00 12.65
C THR A 172 3.12 0.62 12.02
N CYS A 173 2.77 0.51 10.73
CA CYS A 173 2.76 -0.77 10.03
C CYS A 173 4.18 -1.28 9.81
N GLN A 174 4.40 -2.55 10.17
CA GLN A 174 5.68 -3.24 10.09
C GLN A 174 5.73 -4.29 8.97
N ASP A 175 4.58 -4.60 8.37
CA ASP A 175 4.39 -5.59 7.30
C ASP A 175 3.47 -4.98 6.21
N LEU A 176 3.95 -4.91 4.97
CA LEU A 176 3.16 -4.37 3.85
C LEU A 176 1.91 -5.21 3.56
N LEU A 177 1.96 -6.53 3.74
CA LEU A 177 0.78 -7.38 3.53
C LEU A 177 -0.30 -7.09 4.58
N GLN A 178 0.09 -6.85 5.83
CA GLN A 178 -0.80 -6.42 6.91
C GLN A 178 -1.45 -5.06 6.59
N THR A 179 -0.64 -4.10 6.16
CA THR A 179 -1.12 -2.77 5.74
C THR A 179 -2.15 -2.89 4.61
N LYS A 180 -1.87 -3.70 3.59
CA LYS A 180 -2.79 -3.95 2.48
C LYS A 180 -4.08 -4.62 2.94
N ALA A 181 -4.04 -5.53 3.91
CA ALA A 181 -5.23 -6.16 4.48
C ALA A 181 -6.13 -5.13 5.20
N ALA A 182 -5.54 -4.24 6.00
CA ALA A 182 -6.28 -3.16 6.64
C ALA A 182 -6.92 -2.20 5.61
N LEU A 183 -6.19 -1.83 4.56
CA LEU A 183 -6.71 -0.98 3.48
C LEU A 183 -7.81 -1.67 2.67
N ALA A 184 -7.70 -2.98 2.42
CA ALA A 184 -8.75 -3.76 1.77
C ALA A 184 -10.03 -3.84 2.64
N ALA A 185 -9.87 -4.00 3.95
CA ALA A 185 -10.96 -3.94 4.91
C ALA A 185 -11.69 -2.59 4.86
N ILE A 186 -10.93 -1.48 4.93
CA ILE A 186 -11.47 -0.11 4.82
C ILE A 186 -12.22 0.09 3.50
N ALA A 187 -11.65 -0.34 2.38
CA ALA A 187 -12.29 -0.24 1.07
C ALA A 187 -13.63 -0.99 1.02
N SER A 188 -13.70 -2.18 1.63
CA SER A 188 -14.94 -2.96 1.71
C SER A 188 -16.01 -2.26 2.55
N VAL A 189 -15.61 -1.62 3.66
CA VAL A 189 -16.51 -0.87 4.53
C VAL A 189 -17.06 0.37 3.82
N PHE A 190 -16.24 1.09 3.07
CA PHE A 190 -16.69 2.24 2.28
C PHE A 190 -17.69 1.82 1.18
N ALA A 191 -17.43 0.70 0.51
CA ALA A 191 -18.34 0.17 -0.50
C ALA A 191 -19.70 -0.25 0.09
N GLU A 192 -19.70 -0.84 1.29
CA GLU A 192 -20.92 -1.29 1.98
C GLU A 192 -21.73 -0.12 2.54
N THR A 193 -21.06 0.83 3.20
CA THR A 193 -21.73 1.91 3.92
C THR A 193 -22.06 3.13 3.06
N GLY A 194 -21.41 3.26 1.91
CA GLY A 194 -21.46 4.46 1.06
C GLY A 194 -20.81 5.69 1.71
N ARG A 195 -20.23 5.57 2.91
CA ARG A 195 -19.56 6.64 3.63
C ARG A 195 -18.05 6.51 3.46
N ARG A 196 -17.39 7.53 2.92
CA ARG A 196 -15.94 7.61 2.77
C ARG A 196 -15.38 8.79 3.55
N VAL A 197 -14.30 8.54 4.29
CA VAL A 197 -13.45 9.54 4.96
C VAL A 197 -12.02 9.40 4.41
N PRO A 198 -11.14 10.42 4.57
CA PRO A 198 -9.74 10.30 4.19
C PRO A 198 -9.05 9.14 4.93
N VAL A 199 -8.11 8.51 4.25
CA VAL A 199 -7.32 7.39 4.79
C VAL A 199 -5.84 7.74 4.77
N VAL A 200 -5.22 7.66 5.94
CA VAL A 200 -3.75 7.72 6.10
C VAL A 200 -3.22 6.30 6.12
N ALA A 201 -2.20 6.02 5.29
CA ALA A 201 -1.39 4.82 5.36
C ALA A 201 0.03 5.19 5.78
N SER A 202 0.43 4.82 7.00
CA SER A 202 1.72 5.15 7.59
C SER A 202 2.48 3.89 8.00
N VAL A 203 3.73 3.79 7.56
CA VAL A 203 4.61 2.67 7.90
C VAL A 203 5.66 3.07 8.91
N THR A 204 6.27 2.09 9.55
CA THR A 204 7.38 2.30 10.48
C THR A 204 8.68 1.85 9.84
N ILE A 205 9.67 2.75 9.83
CA ILE A 205 11.03 2.47 9.37
C ILE A 205 11.96 2.45 10.57
N GLU A 206 12.58 1.30 10.79
CA GLU A 206 13.51 1.07 11.90
C GLU A 206 14.86 1.76 11.68
N THR A 207 15.72 1.75 12.68
CA THR A 207 17.11 2.30 12.58
C THR A 207 17.96 1.61 11.52
N THR A 208 17.55 0.43 11.04
CA THR A 208 18.16 -0.27 9.90
C THR A 208 17.88 0.36 8.55
N GLY A 209 16.97 1.36 8.49
CA GLY A 209 16.50 1.99 7.25
C GLY A 209 15.39 1.24 6.52
N THR A 210 14.83 0.19 7.14
CA THR A 210 13.76 -0.63 6.58
C THR A 210 12.65 -0.89 7.60
N MET A 211 11.48 -1.30 7.11
CA MET A 211 10.44 -1.92 7.94
C MET A 211 10.97 -3.23 8.56
N LEU A 212 10.29 -3.77 9.56
CA LEU A 212 10.68 -4.98 10.28
C LEU A 212 11.04 -6.17 9.35
N LEU A 213 10.32 -6.34 8.26
CA LEU A 213 10.53 -7.44 7.30
C LEU A 213 11.48 -7.09 6.14
N GLY A 214 12.15 -5.94 6.20
CA GLY A 214 13.18 -5.54 5.23
C GLY A 214 12.73 -4.62 4.09
N SER A 215 11.47 -4.20 4.05
CA SER A 215 10.97 -3.26 3.05
C SER A 215 11.49 -1.85 3.31
N ASP A 216 12.13 -1.22 2.32
CA ASP A 216 12.50 0.19 2.39
C ASP A 216 11.32 1.12 2.08
N ILE A 217 11.54 2.42 2.21
CA ILE A 217 10.52 3.44 1.96
C ILE A 217 10.08 3.47 0.49
N ALA A 218 10.92 3.11 -0.47
CA ALA A 218 10.58 3.06 -1.89
C ALA A 218 9.62 1.90 -2.18
N CYS A 219 9.85 0.73 -1.57
CA CYS A 219 8.93 -0.40 -1.62
C CYS A 219 7.58 -0.05 -1.01
N ALA A 220 7.58 0.55 0.19
CA ALA A 220 6.35 0.95 0.87
C ALA A 220 5.54 1.96 0.04
N LEU A 221 6.19 3.02 -0.45
CA LEU A 221 5.55 4.02 -1.30
C LEU A 221 4.93 3.39 -2.55
N THR A 222 5.70 2.60 -3.30
CA THR A 222 5.25 1.96 -4.55
C THR A 222 4.07 1.01 -4.33
N ALA A 223 4.09 0.24 -3.23
CA ALA A 223 3.02 -0.69 -2.93
C ALA A 223 1.74 0.00 -2.46
N LEU A 224 1.85 1.03 -1.60
CA LEU A 224 0.71 1.67 -0.96
C LEU A 224 0.05 2.73 -1.84
N GLU A 225 0.82 3.49 -2.64
CA GLU A 225 0.24 4.46 -3.57
C GLU A 225 -0.60 3.84 -4.69
N ALA A 226 -0.39 2.56 -5.00
CA ALA A 226 -1.19 1.84 -5.97
C ALA A 226 -2.61 1.49 -5.46
N ILE A 227 -2.86 1.65 -4.14
CA ILE A 227 -4.15 1.33 -3.52
C ILE A 227 -5.02 2.59 -3.46
N ASP A 228 -6.17 2.54 -4.11
CA ASP A 228 -7.04 3.71 -4.30
C ASP A 228 -7.55 4.36 -3.01
N VAL A 229 -7.79 3.55 -1.99
CA VAL A 229 -8.39 4.04 -0.76
C VAL A 229 -7.44 4.94 0.05
N VAL A 230 -6.13 4.90 -0.25
CA VAL A 230 -5.12 5.72 0.42
C VAL A 230 -5.19 7.16 -0.10
N ASP A 231 -5.43 8.12 0.78
CA ASP A 231 -5.44 9.55 0.46
C ASP A 231 -4.18 10.28 0.92
N ILE A 232 -3.56 9.79 2.00
CA ILE A 232 -2.37 10.38 2.63
C ILE A 232 -1.39 9.24 2.91
N ILE A 233 -0.10 9.46 2.63
CA ILE A 233 0.94 8.48 2.91
C ILE A 233 1.95 9.03 3.90
N GLY A 234 2.56 8.16 4.72
CA GLY A 234 3.51 8.66 5.70
C GLY A 234 4.37 7.62 6.38
N ILE A 235 5.16 8.12 7.31
CA ILE A 235 5.95 7.32 8.26
C ILE A 235 5.75 7.84 9.67
N ASN A 236 5.74 6.93 10.64
CA ASN A 236 5.69 7.28 12.06
C ASN A 236 6.40 6.25 12.93
N CYS A 237 6.72 6.66 14.16
CA CYS A 237 7.30 5.82 15.20
C CYS A 237 8.70 5.28 14.89
N ALA A 238 9.22 4.35 15.69
CA ALA A 238 10.53 3.72 15.72
C ALA A 238 11.71 4.68 15.95
N THR A 239 11.77 5.80 15.21
CA THR A 239 12.94 6.70 15.23
C THR A 239 12.56 8.15 15.50
N GLY A 240 13.55 8.97 15.79
CA GLY A 240 13.40 10.42 15.90
C GLY A 240 13.46 11.12 14.54
N PRO A 241 13.21 12.45 14.52
CA PRO A 241 13.13 13.19 13.27
C PRO A 241 14.45 13.22 12.49
N GLU A 242 15.59 13.15 13.16
CA GLU A 242 16.91 13.13 12.53
C GLU A 242 17.08 11.90 11.63
N GLN A 243 16.75 10.71 12.12
CA GLN A 243 16.86 9.45 11.39
C GLN A 243 15.84 9.38 10.25
N MET A 244 14.73 10.11 10.32
CA MET A 244 13.69 10.13 9.29
C MET A 244 14.03 11.00 8.07
N VAL A 245 15.02 11.88 8.12
CA VAL A 245 15.29 12.91 7.08
C VAL A 245 15.32 12.31 5.66
N GLU A 246 16.08 11.25 5.43
CA GLU A 246 16.22 10.66 4.08
C GLU A 246 14.93 9.96 3.62
N HIS A 247 14.18 9.35 4.52
CA HIS A 247 12.89 8.74 4.22
C HIS A 247 11.84 9.80 3.88
N VAL A 248 11.84 10.93 4.61
CA VAL A 248 10.98 12.09 4.33
C VAL A 248 11.32 12.70 2.97
N ARG A 249 12.61 12.84 2.66
CA ARG A 249 13.08 13.31 1.35
C ARG A 249 12.55 12.42 0.23
N HIS A 250 12.69 11.10 0.38
CA HIS A 250 12.19 10.15 -0.63
C HIS A 250 10.69 10.28 -0.86
N LEU A 251 9.89 10.35 0.22
CA LEU A 251 8.44 10.58 0.13
C LEU A 251 8.11 11.91 -0.55
N ALA A 252 8.83 12.98 -0.19
CA ALA A 252 8.62 14.31 -0.75
C ALA A 252 8.88 14.37 -2.26
N GLU A 253 9.91 13.69 -2.74
CA GLU A 253 10.30 13.68 -4.15
C GLU A 253 9.40 12.78 -5.01
N ASN A 254 8.87 11.70 -4.44
CA ASN A 254 8.22 10.64 -5.20
C ASN A 254 6.72 10.47 -4.94
N SER A 255 6.19 10.89 -3.76
CA SER A 255 4.77 10.70 -3.47
C SER A 255 3.86 11.68 -4.21
N ARG A 256 2.80 11.14 -4.82
CA ARG A 256 1.72 11.91 -5.47
C ARG A 256 0.67 12.41 -4.48
N ARG A 257 0.72 11.92 -3.25
CA ARG A 257 -0.26 12.18 -2.19
C ARG A 257 0.30 13.15 -1.15
N PRO A 258 -0.55 13.77 -0.32
CA PRO A 258 -0.09 14.47 0.88
C PRO A 258 0.76 13.54 1.75
N VAL A 259 1.75 14.12 2.42
CA VAL A 259 2.70 13.38 3.26
C VAL A 259 2.47 13.70 4.73
N PHE A 260 2.37 12.64 5.53
CA PHE A 260 2.25 12.62 6.99
C PHE A 260 3.58 12.15 7.60
N ILE A 261 4.11 12.89 8.60
CA ILE A 261 5.35 12.51 9.30
C ILE A 261 5.13 12.62 10.80
N GLY A 262 5.31 11.50 11.52
CA GLY A 262 5.11 11.40 12.96
C GLY A 262 6.30 10.77 13.69
N PRO A 263 7.43 11.46 13.90
CA PRO A 263 8.58 10.94 14.62
C PRO A 263 8.31 10.77 16.11
N ASN A 264 9.07 9.88 16.75
CA ASN A 264 9.20 9.87 18.20
C ASN A 264 9.97 11.12 18.68
N ALA A 265 9.89 11.41 19.96
CA ALA A 265 10.67 12.48 20.60
C ALA A 265 12.18 12.10 20.73
N GLY A 266 12.77 11.61 19.65
CA GLY A 266 14.10 11.02 19.59
C GLY A 266 14.09 9.51 19.77
N LEU A 267 15.30 8.91 19.84
CA LEU A 267 15.44 7.50 20.20
C LEU A 267 15.25 7.34 21.72
N PRO A 268 14.49 6.34 22.17
CA PRO A 268 14.31 6.13 23.61
C PRO A 268 15.62 5.65 24.25
N GLU A 269 15.99 6.26 25.37
CA GLU A 269 17.03 5.78 26.28
C GLU A 269 16.36 5.09 27.46
N VAL A 270 16.95 3.98 27.92
CA VAL A 270 16.44 3.30 29.12
C VAL A 270 17.13 3.89 30.35
N VAL A 271 16.38 4.66 31.15
CA VAL A 271 16.84 5.24 32.39
C VAL A 271 16.01 4.66 33.55
N ASN A 272 16.67 3.97 34.48
CA ASN A 272 16.01 3.29 35.61
C ASN A 272 14.91 2.27 35.22
N GLY A 273 15.01 1.67 34.01
CA GLY A 273 14.03 0.71 33.50
C GLY A 273 12.86 1.34 32.75
N GLU A 274 12.82 2.67 32.61
CA GLU A 274 11.79 3.41 31.87
C GLU A 274 12.35 4.00 30.57
N ALA A 275 11.52 4.07 29.52
CA ALA A 275 11.88 4.72 28.26
C ALA A 275 11.82 6.24 28.43
N CYS A 276 12.96 6.90 28.33
CA CYS A 276 13.11 8.34 28.37
C CYS A 276 13.42 8.88 26.98
N TYR A 277 12.77 9.98 26.60
CA TYR A 277 12.97 10.67 25.34
C TYR A 277 13.68 12.00 25.58
N THR A 278 14.71 12.30 24.77
CA THR A 278 15.64 13.42 25.02
C THR A 278 15.45 14.61 24.08
N LEU A 279 14.62 14.49 23.03
CA LEU A 279 14.39 15.57 22.07
C LEU A 279 13.69 16.75 22.75
N THR A 280 14.24 17.95 22.56
CA THR A 280 13.63 19.18 23.10
C THR A 280 12.49 19.71 22.23
N PRO A 281 11.57 20.54 22.77
CA PRO A 281 10.54 21.20 21.97
C PRO A 281 11.09 22.04 20.81
N GLU A 282 12.23 22.71 21.02
CA GLU A 282 12.91 23.53 20.02
C GLU A 282 13.48 22.67 18.88
N GLU A 283 14.07 21.54 19.19
CA GLU A 283 14.59 20.60 18.19
C GLU A 283 13.45 19.96 17.39
N PHE A 284 12.36 19.53 18.06
CA PHE A 284 11.17 19.02 17.40
C PHE A 284 10.62 20.06 16.41
N ALA A 285 10.46 21.30 16.84
CA ALA A 285 9.99 22.40 16.01
C ALA A 285 10.91 22.67 14.82
N ARG A 286 12.23 22.63 15.02
CA ARG A 286 13.25 22.86 13.98
C ARG A 286 13.19 21.76 12.89
N TYR A 287 13.09 20.49 13.27
CA TYR A 287 12.99 19.42 12.28
C TYR A 287 11.71 19.49 11.47
N HIS A 288 10.58 19.78 12.12
CA HIS A 288 9.32 19.94 11.41
C HIS A 288 9.31 21.15 10.47
N GLU A 289 9.98 22.24 10.84
CA GLU A 289 10.18 23.38 9.93
C GLU A 289 10.94 22.95 8.67
N ILE A 290 12.04 22.20 8.80
CA ILE A 290 12.78 21.63 7.65
C ILE A 290 11.85 20.74 6.80
N PHE A 291 11.08 19.87 7.42
CA PHE A 291 10.17 18.98 6.71
C PHE A 291 9.09 19.75 5.93
N VAL A 292 8.56 20.81 6.48
CA VAL A 292 7.55 21.68 5.83
C VAL A 292 8.18 22.53 4.72
N ASP A 293 9.29 23.21 5.01
CA ASP A 293 9.84 24.24 4.12
C ASP A 293 10.76 23.68 3.04
N GLU A 294 11.48 22.60 3.34
CA GLU A 294 12.40 22.00 2.38
C GLU A 294 11.79 20.81 1.65
N PHE A 295 10.99 19.98 2.34
CA PHE A 295 10.43 18.77 1.76
C PHE A 295 8.94 18.86 1.44
N GLY A 296 8.21 19.85 1.98
CA GLY A 296 6.80 20.07 1.64
C GLY A 296 5.86 19.01 2.22
N ILE A 297 6.09 18.56 3.46
CA ILE A 297 5.16 17.69 4.17
C ILE A 297 3.86 18.45 4.49
N ASN A 298 2.75 17.73 4.54
CA ASN A 298 1.42 18.32 4.71
C ASN A 298 0.90 18.18 6.15
N ILE A 299 1.31 17.12 6.86
CA ILE A 299 0.91 16.88 8.26
C ILE A 299 2.18 16.69 9.10
N ALA A 300 2.43 17.64 9.98
CA ALA A 300 3.46 17.62 11.01
C ALA A 300 2.90 16.93 12.25
N ALA A 301 3.32 15.70 12.50
CA ALA A 301 2.81 14.90 13.60
C ALA A 301 3.94 14.51 14.56
N GLY A 302 3.58 13.86 15.65
CA GLY A 302 4.50 13.22 16.56
C GLY A 302 3.94 11.90 17.06
N CYS A 303 4.82 11.01 17.50
CA CYS A 303 4.50 9.71 18.04
C CYS A 303 5.02 9.60 19.48
N CYS A 304 5.56 8.46 19.89
CA CYS A 304 5.96 8.20 21.26
C CYS A 304 6.87 9.28 21.86
N GLY A 305 6.58 9.66 23.10
CA GLY A 305 7.33 10.66 23.88
C GLY A 305 7.09 12.12 23.49
N THR A 306 6.33 12.43 22.43
CA THR A 306 6.02 13.82 22.09
C THR A 306 5.01 14.42 23.06
N THR A 307 5.18 15.71 23.39
CA THR A 307 4.44 16.41 24.43
C THR A 307 3.67 17.62 23.88
N PRO A 308 2.64 18.13 24.57
CA PRO A 308 1.96 19.37 24.18
C PRO A 308 2.91 20.53 23.91
N ALA A 309 3.95 20.73 24.75
CA ALA A 309 4.94 21.79 24.58
C ALA A 309 5.71 21.71 23.24
N MET A 310 5.96 20.49 22.73
CA MET A 310 6.57 20.30 21.41
C MET A 310 5.68 20.82 20.29
N TYR A 311 4.38 20.57 20.37
CA TYR A 311 3.41 21.09 19.39
C TYR A 311 3.26 22.60 19.48
N GLU A 312 3.19 23.15 20.71
CA GLU A 312 3.19 24.61 20.91
C GLU A 312 4.39 25.27 20.26
N ALA A 313 5.61 24.72 20.48
CA ALA A 313 6.84 25.22 19.88
C ALA A 313 6.83 25.11 18.35
N ALA A 314 6.38 23.96 17.80
CA ALA A 314 6.31 23.75 16.36
C ALA A 314 5.26 24.68 15.71
N ILE A 315 4.09 24.84 16.30
CA ILE A 315 3.03 25.75 15.81
C ILE A 315 3.51 27.21 15.86
N ALA A 316 4.17 27.62 16.96
CA ALA A 316 4.70 28.97 17.08
C ALA A 316 5.79 29.28 16.03
N ARG A 317 6.62 28.29 15.70
CA ARG A 317 7.73 28.44 14.75
C ARG A 317 7.28 28.39 13.29
N ILE A 318 6.42 27.43 12.96
CA ILE A 318 6.01 27.13 11.58
C ILE A 318 4.77 27.96 11.19
N GLY A 319 3.85 28.16 12.12
CA GLY A 319 2.52 28.69 11.83
C GLY A 319 1.73 27.71 10.95
N ARG A 320 0.70 28.24 10.30
CA ARG A 320 -0.20 27.48 9.41
C ARG A 320 -0.04 27.92 7.96
N ARG A 321 1.22 28.06 7.53
CA ARG A 321 1.53 28.39 6.13
C ARG A 321 1.36 27.15 5.22
N ALA A 322 1.24 27.41 3.94
CA ALA A 322 1.25 26.35 2.96
C ALA A 322 2.62 25.63 2.97
N PRO A 323 2.65 24.29 2.90
CA PRO A 323 3.90 23.56 2.74
C PRO A 323 4.51 23.87 1.37
N LYS A 324 5.84 23.63 1.22
CA LYS A 324 6.48 23.73 -0.10
C LYS A 324 5.77 22.84 -1.12
N ALA A 325 5.45 23.40 -2.26
CA ALA A 325 4.81 22.66 -3.33
C ALA A 325 5.76 21.57 -3.89
N ARG A 326 5.26 20.35 -4.01
CA ARG A 326 6.00 19.19 -4.54
C ARG A 326 5.55 18.88 -5.98
N PRO A 327 6.46 18.83 -6.96
CA PRO A 327 6.09 18.49 -8.35
C PRO A 327 5.42 17.12 -8.47
N SER A 328 5.85 16.13 -7.66
CA SER A 328 5.24 14.80 -7.59
C SER A 328 3.76 14.85 -7.18
N ALA A 329 3.36 15.80 -6.33
CA ALA A 329 2.00 15.96 -5.83
C ALA A 329 1.15 16.93 -6.67
N ALA A 330 1.55 17.26 -7.91
CA ALA A 330 0.86 18.25 -8.75
C ALA A 330 -0.64 17.97 -8.91
N ARG A 331 -1.05 16.71 -9.02
CA ARG A 331 -2.45 16.30 -9.11
C ARG A 331 -3.23 16.52 -7.80
N PHE A 332 -2.62 16.24 -6.65
CA PHE A 332 -3.20 16.58 -5.37
C PHE A 332 -3.40 18.11 -5.24
N LEU A 333 -2.39 18.89 -5.63
CA LEU A 333 -2.42 20.35 -5.56
C LEU A 333 -3.49 20.95 -6.48
N ALA A 334 -3.71 20.37 -7.67
CA ALA A 334 -4.77 20.80 -8.60
C ALA A 334 -6.20 20.56 -8.05
N GLY A 335 -6.36 19.60 -7.13
CA GLY A 335 -7.64 19.25 -6.56
C GLY A 335 -8.56 18.41 -7.45
N PRO A 336 -9.77 18.07 -6.95
CA PRO A 336 -10.76 17.33 -7.72
C PRO A 336 -11.15 18.08 -9.01
N GLY A 337 -11.00 17.43 -10.17
CA GLY A 337 -11.34 18.02 -11.47
C GLY A 337 -10.37 19.07 -12.01
N GLY A 338 -9.32 19.44 -11.26
CA GLY A 338 -8.27 20.33 -11.71
C GLY A 338 -7.26 19.66 -12.65
N GLU A 339 -6.68 20.42 -13.59
CA GLU A 339 -5.59 19.95 -14.42
C GLU A 339 -4.23 20.16 -13.71
N PRO A 340 -3.41 19.11 -13.55
CA PRO A 340 -2.12 19.25 -12.89
C PRO A 340 -1.12 20.00 -13.75
N ALA A 341 -0.65 21.15 -13.28
CA ALA A 341 0.40 21.89 -13.96
C ALA A 341 1.75 21.17 -13.74
N GLY A 342 2.41 20.77 -14.82
CA GLY A 342 3.78 20.23 -14.76
C GLY A 342 3.92 18.86 -14.08
N ALA A 343 2.86 18.04 -14.09
CA ALA A 343 2.93 16.69 -13.53
C ALA A 343 4.00 15.87 -14.26
N SER A 344 5.06 15.51 -13.56
CA SER A 344 6.01 14.49 -14.02
C SER A 344 5.30 13.14 -14.07
N ALA A 345 5.42 12.43 -15.19
CA ALA A 345 4.93 11.06 -15.27
C ALA A 345 5.77 10.21 -14.33
N ILE A 346 5.14 9.70 -13.26
CA ILE A 346 5.80 8.74 -12.39
C ILE A 346 5.92 7.43 -13.17
N PRO A 347 7.10 6.84 -13.30
CA PRO A 347 7.27 5.58 -14.02
C PRO A 347 6.51 4.46 -13.31
N GLY A 348 5.90 3.56 -14.08
CA GLY A 348 5.34 2.33 -13.52
C GLY A 348 6.43 1.50 -12.85
N ALA A 349 6.08 0.85 -11.76
CA ALA A 349 7.00 0.02 -10.98
C ALA A 349 6.27 -1.16 -10.33
N CYS A 350 7.03 -2.19 -9.99
CA CYS A 350 6.62 -3.30 -9.13
C CYS A 350 7.61 -3.48 -7.97
N THR A 351 7.21 -4.19 -6.92
CA THR A 351 8.09 -4.43 -5.77
C THR A 351 7.98 -5.85 -5.26
N SER A 352 9.10 -6.38 -4.74
CA SER A 352 9.08 -7.45 -3.74
C SER A 352 8.85 -6.85 -2.35
N LEU A 353 9.12 -7.62 -1.29
CA LEU A 353 9.26 -7.05 0.06
C LEU A 353 10.54 -6.21 0.18
N TYR A 354 11.55 -6.43 -0.66
CA TYR A 354 12.91 -5.91 -0.47
C TYR A 354 13.36 -4.91 -1.53
N THR A 355 12.81 -4.98 -2.74
CA THR A 355 13.32 -4.21 -3.89
C THR A 355 12.17 -3.65 -4.71
N SER A 356 12.24 -2.34 -5.00
CA SER A 356 11.39 -1.68 -6.00
C SER A 356 12.08 -1.68 -7.35
N VAL A 357 11.35 -2.03 -8.41
CA VAL A 357 11.87 -2.13 -9.79
C VAL A 357 10.97 -1.32 -10.71
N ASN A 358 11.54 -0.28 -11.33
CA ASN A 358 10.85 0.50 -12.35
C ASN A 358 10.67 -0.33 -13.64
N PHE A 359 9.53 -0.19 -14.31
CA PHE A 359 9.34 -0.86 -15.60
C PHE A 359 10.27 -0.31 -16.69
N ARG A 360 10.58 0.97 -16.62
CA ARG A 360 11.58 1.59 -17.49
C ARG A 360 12.95 1.55 -16.82
N GLN A 361 13.88 0.85 -17.46
CA GLN A 361 15.29 0.77 -17.05
C GLN A 361 16.10 1.87 -17.75
N ASP A 362 17.10 2.43 -17.10
CA ASP A 362 17.90 3.55 -17.63
C ASP A 362 18.84 3.11 -18.76
N THR A 363 19.40 1.92 -18.65
CA THR A 363 20.46 1.43 -19.55
C THR A 363 20.09 0.18 -20.34
N SER A 364 18.92 -0.40 -20.08
CA SER A 364 18.48 -1.66 -20.71
C SER A 364 16.94 -1.73 -20.78
N PHE A 365 16.42 -2.90 -21.06
CA PHE A 365 15.01 -3.26 -20.86
C PHE A 365 14.86 -4.12 -19.61
N LEU A 366 13.65 -4.16 -19.06
CA LEU A 366 13.34 -5.02 -17.93
C LEU A 366 13.29 -6.49 -18.39
N VAL A 367 14.03 -7.35 -17.69
CA VAL A 367 14.07 -8.80 -17.95
C VAL A 367 13.16 -9.52 -16.99
N VAL A 368 12.18 -10.26 -17.54
CA VAL A 368 11.31 -11.17 -16.78
C VAL A 368 11.87 -12.58 -16.86
N GLY A 369 12.14 -13.18 -15.71
CA GLY A 369 12.58 -14.58 -15.59
C GLY A 369 11.40 -15.53 -15.72
N GLU A 370 11.35 -16.35 -16.76
CA GLU A 370 10.20 -17.17 -17.18
C GLU A 370 10.36 -18.67 -16.85
N ARG A 371 11.40 -19.07 -16.12
CA ARG A 371 11.66 -20.52 -15.90
C ARG A 371 10.78 -21.17 -14.83
N MET A 372 10.01 -20.40 -14.06
CA MET A 372 9.03 -20.91 -13.10
C MET A 372 7.62 -20.99 -13.69
N ASN A 373 7.52 -21.39 -14.94
CA ASN A 373 6.27 -21.55 -15.68
C ASN A 373 6.04 -23.04 -15.99
N ALA A 374 4.96 -23.64 -15.45
CA ALA A 374 4.68 -25.07 -15.57
C ALA A 374 4.39 -25.53 -17.01
N THR A 375 3.92 -24.62 -17.88
CA THR A 375 3.67 -24.92 -19.29
C THR A 375 4.91 -24.71 -20.16
N GLY A 376 5.70 -23.68 -19.85
CA GLY A 376 6.90 -23.29 -20.62
C GLY A 376 8.18 -24.03 -20.21
N SER A 377 8.32 -24.45 -18.95
CA SER A 377 9.52 -25.05 -18.38
C SER A 377 9.30 -26.49 -17.94
N ARG A 378 9.94 -27.45 -18.64
CA ARG A 378 9.88 -28.86 -18.22
C ARG A 378 10.49 -29.07 -16.83
N ALA A 379 11.62 -28.41 -16.55
CA ALA A 379 12.30 -28.54 -15.25
C ALA A 379 11.38 -28.09 -14.11
N PHE A 380 10.74 -26.93 -14.23
CA PHE A 380 9.81 -26.45 -13.22
C PHE A 380 8.57 -27.34 -13.07
N ARG A 381 8.00 -27.79 -14.18
CA ARG A 381 6.87 -28.72 -14.17
C ARG A 381 7.19 -30.02 -13.44
N ASP A 382 8.35 -30.62 -13.69
CA ASP A 382 8.76 -31.87 -13.06
C ASP A 382 8.91 -31.67 -11.52
N LEU A 383 9.44 -30.51 -11.07
CA LEU A 383 9.52 -30.12 -9.66
C LEU A 383 8.13 -29.88 -9.04
N LEU A 384 7.24 -29.18 -9.74
CA LEU A 384 5.87 -28.93 -9.31
C LEU A 384 5.10 -30.25 -9.11
N LEU A 385 5.20 -31.19 -10.07
CA LEU A 385 4.56 -32.49 -9.99
C LEU A 385 5.12 -33.36 -8.85
N ALA A 386 6.41 -33.25 -8.59
CA ALA A 386 7.07 -33.91 -7.44
C ALA A 386 6.76 -33.25 -6.10
N GLY A 387 6.23 -32.02 -6.09
CA GLY A 387 6.04 -31.23 -4.88
C GLY A 387 7.36 -30.75 -4.26
N ASP A 388 8.43 -30.68 -5.04
CA ASP A 388 9.78 -30.27 -4.63
C ASP A 388 9.86 -28.73 -4.53
N LEU A 389 9.47 -28.19 -3.40
CA LEU A 389 9.44 -26.77 -3.12
C LEU A 389 10.84 -26.15 -3.07
N ASP A 390 11.83 -26.89 -2.58
CA ASP A 390 13.21 -26.43 -2.52
C ASP A 390 13.82 -26.29 -3.91
N GLY A 391 13.57 -27.27 -4.78
CA GLY A 391 13.96 -27.21 -6.19
C GLY A 391 13.29 -26.05 -6.95
N MET A 392 12.00 -25.82 -6.71
CA MET A 392 11.27 -24.69 -7.29
C MET A 392 11.86 -23.34 -6.82
N THR A 393 12.16 -23.21 -5.53
CA THR A 393 12.78 -21.99 -4.95
C THR A 393 14.21 -21.78 -5.45
N ALA A 394 14.97 -22.87 -5.67
CA ALA A 394 16.31 -22.80 -6.24
C ALA A 394 16.29 -22.20 -7.66
N LEU A 395 15.30 -22.52 -8.48
CA LEU A 395 15.12 -21.91 -9.81
C LEU A 395 14.89 -20.39 -9.73
N ALA A 396 14.18 -19.90 -8.71
CA ALA A 396 14.01 -18.47 -8.49
C ALA A 396 15.36 -17.78 -8.22
N LYS A 397 16.17 -18.38 -7.33
CA LYS A 397 17.51 -17.87 -6.98
C LYS A 397 18.47 -17.89 -8.18
N GLU A 398 18.40 -18.92 -9.00
CA GLU A 398 19.20 -19.05 -10.22
C GLU A 398 18.87 -17.95 -11.22
N GLN A 399 17.58 -17.69 -11.50
CA GLN A 399 17.16 -16.61 -12.39
C GLN A 399 17.56 -15.22 -11.86
N THR A 400 17.49 -15.04 -10.53
CA THR A 400 17.97 -13.81 -9.88
C THR A 400 19.46 -13.60 -10.12
N ALA A 401 20.26 -14.65 -9.93
CA ALA A 401 21.72 -14.61 -10.18
C ALA A 401 22.09 -14.38 -11.64
N GLU A 402 21.23 -14.78 -12.58
CA GLU A 402 21.40 -14.57 -14.03
C GLU A 402 20.94 -13.19 -14.50
N GLY A 403 20.43 -12.33 -13.61
CA GLY A 403 20.11 -10.94 -13.92
C GLY A 403 18.66 -10.68 -14.32
N ALA A 404 17.72 -11.54 -13.94
CA ALA A 404 16.30 -11.20 -14.02
C ALA A 404 15.99 -9.99 -13.12
N HIS A 405 15.00 -9.17 -13.51
CA HIS A 405 14.50 -8.06 -12.73
C HIS A 405 13.16 -8.38 -12.06
N VAL A 406 12.37 -9.25 -12.66
CA VAL A 406 11.07 -9.74 -12.20
C VAL A 406 11.02 -11.25 -12.44
N LEU A 407 10.33 -12.00 -11.59
CA LEU A 407 10.16 -13.44 -11.73
C LEU A 407 8.71 -13.78 -12.07
N ASP A 408 8.49 -14.42 -13.21
CA ASP A 408 7.19 -14.96 -13.61
C ASP A 408 6.90 -16.28 -12.88
N VAL A 409 5.68 -16.45 -12.37
CA VAL A 409 5.23 -17.62 -11.60
C VAL A 409 3.93 -18.14 -12.20
N MET A 410 3.97 -19.30 -12.82
CA MET A 410 2.82 -20.00 -13.38
C MET A 410 2.80 -21.47 -12.93
N VAL A 411 1.76 -21.83 -12.19
CA VAL A 411 1.58 -23.21 -11.68
C VAL A 411 0.43 -23.95 -12.38
N ASP A 412 -0.26 -23.30 -13.30
CA ASP A 412 -1.41 -23.91 -14.01
C ASP A 412 -0.97 -25.14 -14.80
N TYR A 413 -1.53 -26.28 -14.47
CA TYR A 413 -1.26 -27.54 -15.15
C TYR A 413 -2.51 -28.41 -15.23
N VAL A 414 -2.69 -29.05 -16.38
CA VAL A 414 -3.89 -29.85 -16.67
C VAL A 414 -4.11 -30.92 -15.60
N GLY A 415 -5.32 -30.95 -15.03
CA GLY A 415 -5.72 -31.92 -14.02
C GLY A 415 -5.29 -31.60 -12.58
N ARG A 416 -4.72 -30.41 -12.33
CA ARG A 416 -4.38 -29.93 -10.99
C ARG A 416 -5.22 -28.71 -10.60
N ASP A 417 -5.46 -28.56 -9.30
CA ASP A 417 -5.99 -27.33 -8.72
C ASP A 417 -4.83 -26.35 -8.50
N GLY A 418 -4.84 -25.24 -9.23
CA GLY A 418 -3.79 -24.23 -9.16
C GLY A 418 -3.77 -23.43 -7.85
N VAL A 419 -4.90 -23.32 -7.13
CA VAL A 419 -4.97 -22.51 -5.90
C VAL A 419 -4.06 -23.05 -4.80
N PRO A 420 -4.09 -24.34 -4.42
CA PRO A 420 -3.14 -24.88 -3.43
C PRO A 420 -1.69 -24.81 -3.88
N ASP A 421 -1.40 -25.06 -5.16
CA ASP A 421 -0.05 -25.04 -5.71
C ASP A 421 0.52 -23.60 -5.66
N MET A 422 -0.25 -22.60 -6.08
CA MET A 422 0.13 -21.19 -6.03
C MET A 422 0.31 -20.72 -4.58
N THR A 423 -0.64 -21.05 -3.71
CA THR A 423 -0.58 -20.70 -2.28
C THR A 423 0.70 -21.23 -1.64
N ARG A 424 1.02 -22.50 -1.86
CA ARG A 424 2.21 -23.14 -1.30
C ARG A 424 3.49 -22.50 -1.83
N PHE A 425 3.58 -22.26 -3.14
CA PHE A 425 4.78 -21.74 -3.76
C PHE A 425 5.00 -20.26 -3.43
N VAL A 426 3.98 -19.41 -3.52
CA VAL A 426 4.08 -17.98 -3.17
C VAL A 426 4.39 -17.81 -1.68
N SER A 427 3.83 -18.63 -0.80
CA SER A 427 4.16 -18.61 0.63
C SER A 427 5.65 -18.85 0.90
N ALA A 428 6.32 -19.66 0.09
CA ALA A 428 7.77 -19.86 0.18
C ALA A 428 8.55 -18.71 -0.47
N LEU A 429 8.10 -18.20 -1.63
CA LEU A 429 8.81 -17.18 -2.37
C LEU A 429 8.74 -15.79 -1.74
N ARG A 430 7.61 -15.41 -1.13
CA ARG A 430 7.33 -14.04 -0.66
C ARG A 430 8.39 -13.46 0.28
N THR A 431 9.07 -14.31 1.05
CA THR A 431 10.15 -13.93 1.97
C THR A 431 11.54 -14.35 1.51
N GLN A 432 11.66 -15.16 0.45
CA GLN A 432 12.93 -15.66 -0.06
C GLN A 432 13.36 -15.01 -1.37
N SER A 433 12.40 -14.50 -2.17
CA SER A 433 12.72 -13.77 -3.39
C SER A 433 13.01 -12.30 -3.09
N THR A 434 14.17 -11.82 -3.53
CA THR A 434 14.48 -10.38 -3.51
C THR A 434 13.87 -9.64 -4.68
N LEU A 435 13.47 -10.34 -5.75
CA LEU A 435 12.86 -9.76 -6.94
C LEU A 435 11.33 -9.75 -6.85
N PRO A 436 10.67 -8.75 -7.48
CA PRO A 436 9.21 -8.73 -7.62
C PRO A 436 8.70 -9.95 -8.37
N LEU A 437 7.43 -10.33 -8.08
CA LEU A 437 6.76 -11.45 -8.72
C LEU A 437 5.72 -10.97 -9.75
N MET A 438 5.66 -11.69 -10.87
CA MET A 438 4.58 -11.64 -11.84
C MET A 438 3.77 -12.93 -11.70
N PHE A 439 2.47 -12.83 -11.44
CA PHE A 439 1.59 -13.98 -11.29
C PHE A 439 0.89 -14.25 -12.62
N ASP A 440 1.24 -15.37 -13.23
CA ASP A 440 0.69 -15.82 -14.50
C ASP A 440 -0.33 -16.95 -14.26
N SER A 441 -1.59 -16.69 -14.57
CA SER A 441 -2.64 -17.68 -14.53
C SER A 441 -3.85 -17.30 -15.39
N THR A 442 -4.45 -18.31 -15.98
CA THR A 442 -5.75 -18.18 -16.67
C THR A 442 -6.93 -18.11 -15.69
N GLU A 443 -6.74 -18.54 -14.43
CA GLU A 443 -7.77 -18.67 -13.43
C GLU A 443 -7.76 -17.50 -12.44
N VAL A 444 -8.90 -16.80 -12.33
CA VAL A 444 -9.04 -15.63 -11.43
C VAL A 444 -8.77 -16.00 -9.97
N ALA A 445 -9.22 -17.19 -9.53
CA ALA A 445 -9.02 -17.66 -8.16
C ALA A 445 -7.55 -17.89 -7.80
N VAL A 446 -6.73 -18.35 -8.77
CA VAL A 446 -5.29 -18.58 -8.59
C VAL A 446 -4.58 -17.24 -8.42
N VAL A 447 -4.91 -16.24 -9.25
CA VAL A 447 -4.37 -14.88 -9.13
C VAL A 447 -4.74 -14.24 -7.79
N GLU A 448 -6.01 -14.36 -7.38
CA GLU A 448 -6.47 -13.79 -6.09
C GLU A 448 -5.74 -14.45 -4.91
N ALA A 449 -5.57 -15.77 -4.92
CA ALA A 449 -4.82 -16.49 -3.89
C ALA A 449 -3.37 -16.01 -3.79
N ALA A 450 -2.69 -15.79 -4.93
CA ALA A 450 -1.33 -15.25 -4.96
C ALA A 450 -1.26 -13.83 -4.38
N LEU A 451 -2.17 -12.95 -4.78
CA LEU A 451 -2.20 -11.55 -4.33
C LEU A 451 -2.49 -11.41 -2.83
N LYS A 452 -3.30 -12.30 -2.25
CA LYS A 452 -3.57 -12.36 -0.79
C LYS A 452 -2.34 -12.74 0.05
N LEU A 453 -1.30 -13.27 -0.58
CA LEU A 453 -0.06 -13.69 0.08
C LEU A 453 1.11 -12.72 -0.15
N TYR A 454 0.93 -11.69 -0.98
CA TYR A 454 2.03 -10.88 -1.47
C TYR A 454 1.96 -9.42 -1.02
N GLY A 455 2.86 -9.02 -0.13
CA GLY A 455 2.94 -7.66 0.41
C GLY A 455 3.45 -6.62 -0.60
N GLY A 456 4.33 -7.00 -1.54
CA GLY A 456 4.81 -6.13 -2.59
C GLY A 456 3.75 -5.74 -3.63
N LYS A 457 4.13 -4.92 -4.60
CA LYS A 457 3.31 -4.61 -5.77
C LYS A 457 3.61 -5.62 -6.88
N ALA A 458 2.74 -6.61 -7.07
CA ALA A 458 2.86 -7.63 -8.08
C ALA A 458 2.49 -7.13 -9.48
N ILE A 459 2.84 -7.92 -10.50
CA ILE A 459 2.29 -7.83 -11.85
C ILE A 459 1.36 -9.02 -12.06
N VAL A 460 0.19 -8.82 -12.63
CA VAL A 460 -0.75 -9.88 -13.01
C VAL A 460 -0.65 -10.12 -14.51
N ASN A 461 -0.35 -11.35 -14.91
CA ASN A 461 -0.30 -11.82 -16.29
C ASN A 461 -1.44 -12.83 -16.49
N SER A 462 -2.54 -12.56 -17.18
CA SER A 462 -2.85 -11.37 -17.94
C SER A 462 -4.36 -11.06 -17.98
N ILE A 463 -4.69 -9.87 -18.42
CA ILE A 463 -6.03 -9.48 -18.87
C ILE A 463 -6.11 -9.50 -20.40
N ASN A 464 -7.26 -9.84 -20.96
CA ASN A 464 -7.53 -9.81 -22.40
C ASN A 464 -9.05 -9.79 -22.65
N LEU A 465 -9.47 -9.80 -23.92
CA LEU A 465 -10.87 -9.80 -24.36
C LEU A 465 -11.25 -11.06 -25.14
N GLU A 466 -10.54 -12.18 -24.97
CA GLU A 466 -10.82 -13.43 -25.67
C GLU A 466 -12.26 -13.93 -25.44
N ASP A 467 -12.78 -13.78 -24.23
CA ASP A 467 -14.16 -14.10 -23.84
C ASP A 467 -15.06 -12.85 -23.73
N GLY A 468 -14.70 -11.79 -24.43
CA GLY A 468 -15.27 -10.46 -24.26
C GLY A 468 -14.84 -9.85 -22.92
N GLU A 469 -15.79 -9.28 -22.19
CA GLU A 469 -15.49 -8.60 -20.94
C GLU A 469 -15.62 -9.49 -19.68
N ARG A 470 -15.94 -10.78 -19.80
CA ARG A 470 -16.28 -11.62 -18.64
C ARG A 470 -15.13 -11.82 -17.65
N LYS A 471 -13.92 -12.13 -18.14
CA LYS A 471 -12.74 -12.34 -17.29
C LYS A 471 -12.18 -11.02 -16.78
N ILE A 472 -11.99 -10.05 -17.68
CA ILE A 472 -11.39 -8.77 -17.35
C ILE A 472 -12.16 -8.00 -16.27
N THR A 473 -13.51 -8.01 -16.32
CA THR A 473 -14.37 -7.33 -15.33
C THR A 473 -14.37 -8.00 -13.96
N ARG A 474 -14.00 -9.28 -13.87
CA ARG A 474 -13.82 -10.00 -12.59
C ARG A 474 -12.41 -9.75 -12.03
N LEU A 475 -11.40 -9.65 -12.87
CA LEU A 475 -10.01 -9.58 -12.46
C LEU A 475 -9.56 -8.15 -12.09
N LEU A 476 -10.03 -7.13 -12.80
CA LEU A 476 -9.67 -5.73 -12.54
C LEU A 476 -9.99 -5.25 -11.11
N PRO A 477 -11.15 -5.56 -10.50
CA PRO A 477 -11.41 -5.21 -9.10
C PRO A 477 -10.41 -5.85 -8.11
N ILE A 478 -9.96 -7.07 -8.39
CA ILE A 478 -8.96 -7.78 -7.57
C ILE A 478 -7.60 -7.11 -7.74
N ILE A 479 -7.16 -6.86 -8.97
CA ILE A 479 -5.90 -6.16 -9.29
C ILE A 479 -5.85 -4.82 -8.54
N ARG A 480 -6.92 -4.03 -8.61
CA ARG A 480 -6.99 -2.73 -7.95
C ARG A 480 -6.99 -2.81 -6.43
N ARG A 481 -7.74 -3.75 -5.86
CA ARG A 481 -7.78 -3.98 -4.40
C ARG A 481 -6.40 -4.25 -3.84
N HIS A 482 -5.58 -5.00 -4.57
CA HIS A 482 -4.22 -5.37 -4.17
C HIS A 482 -3.13 -4.41 -4.68
N GLY A 483 -3.50 -3.38 -5.45
CA GLY A 483 -2.56 -2.40 -6.02
C GLY A 483 -1.57 -3.02 -7.01
N ALA A 484 -1.96 -4.07 -7.74
CA ALA A 484 -1.09 -4.72 -8.73
C ALA A 484 -1.10 -4.01 -10.08
N ALA A 485 -0.05 -4.21 -10.88
CA ALA A 485 -0.02 -3.88 -12.30
C ALA A 485 -0.58 -5.05 -13.12
N ALA A 486 -0.96 -4.79 -14.37
CA ALA A 486 -1.55 -5.79 -15.26
C ALA A 486 -0.86 -5.84 -16.62
N VAL A 487 -0.49 -7.04 -17.07
CA VAL A 487 -0.19 -7.30 -18.48
C VAL A 487 -1.49 -7.46 -19.25
N ALA A 488 -1.61 -6.76 -20.38
CA ALA A 488 -2.76 -6.79 -21.26
C ALA A 488 -2.37 -7.39 -22.62
N LEU A 489 -2.88 -8.59 -22.91
CA LEU A 489 -2.68 -9.22 -24.20
C LEU A 489 -3.63 -8.63 -25.25
N VAL A 490 -3.13 -8.29 -26.44
CA VAL A 490 -3.95 -7.80 -27.55
C VAL A 490 -4.70 -8.96 -28.23
N ILE A 491 -5.61 -9.56 -27.49
CA ILE A 491 -6.50 -10.65 -27.90
C ILE A 491 -7.93 -10.23 -27.67
N ASP A 492 -8.79 -10.38 -28.65
CA ASP A 492 -10.23 -10.16 -28.54
C ASP A 492 -11.04 -11.39 -28.99
N GLU A 493 -12.33 -11.25 -29.12
CA GLU A 493 -13.27 -12.32 -29.50
C GLU A 493 -12.99 -12.89 -30.91
N GLU A 494 -12.28 -12.15 -31.76
CA GLU A 494 -11.84 -12.60 -33.08
C GLU A 494 -10.54 -13.44 -33.01
N GLY A 495 -9.80 -13.35 -31.89
CA GLY A 495 -8.56 -14.09 -31.63
C GLY A 495 -7.35 -13.19 -31.35
N GLN A 496 -6.17 -13.72 -31.61
CA GLN A 496 -4.90 -13.01 -31.42
C GLN A 496 -4.68 -11.97 -32.53
N ALA A 497 -4.62 -10.69 -32.17
CA ALA A 497 -4.47 -9.61 -33.13
C ALA A 497 -3.11 -9.69 -33.85
N ARG A 498 -3.10 -9.64 -35.19
CA ARG A 498 -1.88 -9.77 -36.02
C ARG A 498 -1.41 -8.45 -36.60
N THR A 499 -2.32 -7.65 -37.18
CA THR A 499 -1.97 -6.36 -37.78
C THR A 499 -1.85 -5.27 -36.71
N ALA A 500 -1.05 -4.25 -36.95
CA ALA A 500 -0.88 -3.10 -36.07
C ALA A 500 -2.23 -2.41 -35.77
N GLU A 501 -3.07 -2.25 -36.79
CA GLU A 501 -4.41 -1.65 -36.62
C GLU A 501 -5.29 -2.47 -35.68
N TRP A 502 -5.29 -3.80 -35.82
CA TRP A 502 -6.07 -4.65 -34.93
C TRP A 502 -5.53 -4.64 -33.52
N LYS A 503 -4.19 -4.75 -33.34
CA LYS A 503 -3.52 -4.66 -32.04
C LYS A 503 -3.88 -3.38 -31.31
N LEU A 504 -3.88 -2.23 -32.01
CA LEU A 504 -4.24 -0.93 -31.44
C LEU A 504 -5.73 -0.83 -31.10
N ARG A 505 -6.61 -1.33 -31.97
CA ARG A 505 -8.05 -1.38 -31.69
C ARG A 505 -8.32 -2.12 -30.36
N VAL A 506 -7.69 -3.26 -30.16
CA VAL A 506 -7.81 -4.05 -28.93
C VAL A 506 -7.18 -3.32 -27.73
N ALA A 507 -6.00 -2.71 -27.93
CA ALA A 507 -5.32 -1.97 -26.88
C ALA A 507 -6.14 -0.76 -26.40
N HIS A 508 -6.71 0.02 -27.29
CA HIS A 508 -7.61 1.12 -26.92
C HIS A 508 -8.83 0.64 -26.15
N ARG A 509 -9.43 -0.47 -26.57
CA ARG A 509 -10.60 -1.06 -25.91
C ARG A 509 -10.26 -1.57 -24.49
N ILE A 510 -9.11 -2.23 -24.31
CA ILE A 510 -8.63 -2.66 -22.97
C ILE A 510 -8.30 -1.43 -22.12
N HIS A 511 -7.66 -0.40 -22.70
CA HIS A 511 -7.34 0.83 -21.97
C HIS A 511 -8.60 1.52 -21.46
N GLU A 512 -9.63 1.72 -22.30
CA GLU A 512 -10.91 2.28 -21.88
C GLU A 512 -11.50 1.50 -20.71
N ILE A 513 -11.52 0.16 -20.78
CA ILE A 513 -12.04 -0.66 -19.70
C ILE A 513 -11.18 -0.50 -18.45
N ALA A 514 -9.88 -0.75 -18.53
CA ALA A 514 -9.01 -0.82 -17.37
C ALA A 514 -8.79 0.56 -16.72
N VAL A 515 -8.55 1.59 -17.51
CA VAL A 515 -8.21 2.94 -17.02
C VAL A 515 -9.47 3.76 -16.77
N ASP A 516 -10.35 3.92 -17.79
CA ASP A 516 -11.44 4.88 -17.68
C ASP A 516 -12.62 4.34 -16.87
N ARG A 517 -12.94 3.03 -17.00
CA ARG A 517 -14.07 2.42 -16.27
C ARG A 517 -13.68 1.87 -14.91
N TYR A 518 -12.51 1.23 -14.79
CA TYR A 518 -12.03 0.62 -13.54
C TYR A 518 -10.97 1.44 -12.83
N GLY A 519 -10.44 2.53 -13.43
CA GLY A 519 -9.52 3.48 -12.82
C GLY A 519 -8.12 2.93 -12.56
N LEU A 520 -7.67 1.88 -13.27
CA LEU A 520 -6.28 1.47 -13.23
C LEU A 520 -5.40 2.63 -13.70
N GLU A 521 -4.25 2.85 -13.05
CA GLU A 521 -3.33 3.88 -13.49
C GLU A 521 -2.68 3.48 -14.83
N PRO A 522 -2.55 4.36 -15.82
CA PRO A 522 -1.94 4.02 -17.11
C PRO A 522 -0.55 3.40 -16.98
N GLN A 523 0.28 3.86 -16.02
CA GLN A 523 1.61 3.30 -15.77
C GLN A 523 1.59 1.88 -15.19
N ASP A 524 0.45 1.39 -14.72
CA ASP A 524 0.26 0.03 -14.22
C ASP A 524 -0.33 -0.90 -15.28
N LEU A 525 -0.55 -0.40 -16.51
CA LEU A 525 -1.01 -1.18 -17.65
C LEU A 525 0.16 -1.45 -18.62
N ILE A 526 0.44 -2.72 -18.86
CA ILE A 526 1.59 -3.20 -19.63
C ILE A 526 1.06 -4.00 -20.83
N PHE A 527 1.15 -3.46 -22.04
CA PHE A 527 0.65 -4.16 -23.22
C PHE A 527 1.65 -5.18 -23.79
N ASP A 528 1.21 -6.43 -23.96
CA ASP A 528 1.88 -7.41 -24.81
C ASP A 528 1.28 -7.35 -26.21
N MET A 529 2.07 -6.82 -27.14
CA MET A 529 1.67 -6.67 -28.54
C MET A 529 1.72 -7.98 -29.33
N LEU A 530 2.04 -9.07 -28.67
CA LEU A 530 2.19 -10.41 -29.24
C LEU A 530 3.17 -10.45 -30.42
N THR A 531 3.95 -11.50 -30.51
CA THR A 531 4.80 -11.81 -31.67
C THR A 531 4.65 -13.28 -32.03
N PHE A 532 4.79 -13.58 -33.31
CA PHE A 532 4.53 -14.90 -33.87
C PHE A 532 5.78 -15.46 -34.51
N PRO A 533 5.91 -16.84 -34.59
CA PRO A 533 7.07 -17.48 -35.18
C PRO A 533 7.26 -17.13 -36.66
N LEU A 534 8.44 -16.61 -37.01
CA LEU A 534 8.82 -16.36 -38.42
C LEU A 534 9.26 -17.63 -39.13
N SER A 535 9.48 -18.74 -38.40
CA SER A 535 9.97 -20.00 -38.94
C SER A 535 8.89 -20.87 -39.61
N GLY A 536 7.61 -20.49 -39.54
CA GLY A 536 6.48 -21.30 -40.02
C GLY A 536 6.37 -21.42 -41.54
N GLY A 537 7.15 -20.67 -42.30
CA GLY A 537 7.17 -20.76 -43.78
C GLY A 537 5.89 -20.25 -44.48
N GLN A 538 4.94 -19.71 -43.74
CA GLN A 538 3.72 -19.12 -44.28
C GLN A 538 3.99 -17.69 -44.75
N GLU A 539 3.68 -17.37 -46.02
CA GLU A 539 3.94 -16.05 -46.59
C GLU A 539 3.18 -14.92 -45.82
N ASP A 540 1.97 -15.22 -45.34
CA ASP A 540 1.10 -14.31 -44.60
C ASP A 540 1.71 -13.85 -43.28
N LEU A 541 2.67 -14.61 -42.70
CA LEU A 541 3.29 -14.32 -41.41
C LEU A 541 4.59 -13.52 -41.49
N ARG A 542 5.09 -13.27 -42.70
CA ARG A 542 6.39 -12.58 -42.90
C ARG A 542 6.36 -11.13 -42.37
N GLY A 543 5.19 -10.52 -42.39
CA GLY A 543 4.98 -9.14 -41.90
C GLY A 543 4.75 -9.00 -40.39
N ASP A 544 4.43 -10.11 -39.68
CA ASP A 544 3.94 -10.06 -38.30
C ASP A 544 4.92 -9.36 -37.32
N ALA A 545 6.23 -9.52 -37.51
CA ALA A 545 7.22 -8.84 -36.69
C ALA A 545 7.22 -7.32 -36.89
N MET A 546 7.06 -6.87 -38.14
CA MET A 546 6.97 -5.43 -38.46
C MET A 546 5.66 -4.83 -37.92
N GLU A 547 4.56 -5.56 -38.01
CA GLU A 547 3.27 -5.18 -37.41
C GLU A 547 3.37 -5.04 -35.89
N THR A 548 4.14 -5.93 -35.24
CA THR A 548 4.38 -5.85 -33.80
C THR A 548 5.22 -4.63 -33.44
N LEU A 549 6.30 -4.33 -34.16
CA LEU A 549 7.13 -3.15 -33.94
C LEU A 549 6.34 -1.85 -34.15
N GLU A 550 5.53 -1.79 -35.20
CA GLU A 550 4.68 -0.63 -35.47
C GLU A 550 3.61 -0.46 -34.37
N ALA A 551 2.99 -1.54 -33.90
CA ALA A 551 2.02 -1.49 -32.81
C ALA A 551 2.67 -1.02 -31.49
N ILE A 552 3.88 -1.47 -31.16
CA ILE A 552 4.63 -1.01 -29.97
C ILE A 552 4.90 0.50 -30.07
N ARG A 553 5.34 0.97 -31.25
CA ARG A 553 5.61 2.38 -31.47
C ARG A 553 4.33 3.23 -31.29
N ARG A 554 3.24 2.79 -31.89
CA ARG A 554 1.97 3.52 -31.90
C ARG A 554 1.27 3.51 -30.54
N VAL A 555 1.21 2.38 -29.83
CA VAL A 555 0.54 2.32 -28.52
C VAL A 555 1.19 3.26 -27.51
N LYS A 556 2.53 3.40 -27.54
CA LYS A 556 3.23 4.37 -26.69
C LYS A 556 2.97 5.83 -27.03
N ALA A 557 2.66 6.11 -28.29
CA ALA A 557 2.32 7.46 -28.75
C ALA A 557 0.84 7.80 -28.47
N GLU A 558 -0.06 6.82 -28.68
CA GLU A 558 -1.51 7.01 -28.63
C GLU A 558 -2.07 6.83 -27.20
N LEU A 559 -1.42 6.00 -26.34
CA LEU A 559 -1.80 5.74 -24.94
C LEU A 559 -0.66 6.14 -23.99
N PRO A 560 -0.48 7.44 -23.71
CA PRO A 560 0.63 7.90 -22.90
C PRO A 560 0.56 7.34 -21.48
N GLY A 561 1.72 6.94 -20.96
CA GLY A 561 1.87 6.36 -19.60
C GLY A 561 1.93 4.84 -19.58
N VAL A 562 1.41 4.13 -20.58
CA VAL A 562 1.48 2.66 -20.61
C VAL A 562 2.88 2.14 -20.90
N SER A 563 3.15 0.94 -20.40
CA SER A 563 4.36 0.17 -20.73
C SER A 563 4.08 -0.92 -21.77
N THR A 564 5.14 -1.52 -22.31
CA THR A 564 5.03 -2.68 -23.22
C THR A 564 5.92 -3.81 -22.76
N ILE A 565 5.46 -5.03 -22.97
CA ILE A 565 6.19 -6.29 -22.75
C ILE A 565 6.10 -7.15 -24.01
N LEU A 566 7.03 -8.07 -24.19
CA LEU A 566 7.02 -8.99 -25.33
C LEU A 566 7.63 -10.33 -24.95
N GLY A 567 6.93 -11.41 -25.22
CA GLY A 567 7.48 -12.77 -25.21
C GLY A 567 8.37 -12.98 -26.43
N VAL A 568 9.55 -12.33 -26.46
CA VAL A 568 10.42 -12.21 -27.63
C VAL A 568 10.85 -13.57 -28.20
N SER A 569 10.96 -14.62 -27.37
CA SER A 569 11.34 -15.96 -27.85
C SER A 569 10.31 -16.60 -28.79
N ASN A 570 9.08 -16.10 -28.83
CA ASN A 570 8.06 -16.58 -29.77
C ASN A 570 8.46 -16.33 -31.24
N VAL A 571 9.06 -15.18 -31.56
CA VAL A 571 9.47 -14.82 -32.92
C VAL A 571 10.45 -15.85 -33.53
N SER A 572 11.26 -16.48 -32.70
CA SER A 572 12.30 -17.42 -33.08
C SER A 572 11.95 -18.90 -32.78
N PHE A 573 10.69 -19.17 -32.37
CA PHE A 573 10.27 -20.52 -32.06
C PHE A 573 10.51 -21.46 -33.25
N GLY A 574 11.01 -22.67 -32.97
CA GLY A 574 11.35 -23.65 -34.01
C GLY A 574 12.73 -23.48 -34.66
N LEU A 575 13.45 -22.37 -34.44
CA LEU A 575 14.80 -22.17 -34.96
C LEU A 575 15.88 -22.80 -34.08
N LYS A 576 17.07 -23.07 -34.69
CA LYS A 576 18.24 -23.53 -33.93
C LYS A 576 18.73 -22.45 -32.95
N PRO A 577 19.33 -22.82 -31.78
CA PRO A 577 19.76 -21.89 -30.75
C PRO A 577 20.60 -20.70 -31.24
N ALA A 578 21.54 -20.93 -32.17
CA ALA A 578 22.39 -19.88 -32.74
C ALA A 578 21.57 -18.81 -33.50
N ALA A 579 20.59 -19.24 -34.30
CA ALA A 579 19.73 -18.34 -35.06
C ALA A 579 18.75 -17.59 -34.13
N ARG A 580 18.25 -18.26 -33.07
CA ARG A 580 17.37 -17.64 -32.05
C ARG A 580 18.07 -16.47 -31.36
N ARG A 581 19.35 -16.63 -30.98
CA ARG A 581 20.11 -15.54 -30.33
C ARG A 581 20.18 -14.30 -31.21
N VAL A 582 20.46 -14.47 -32.50
CA VAL A 582 20.55 -13.36 -33.46
C VAL A 582 19.17 -12.69 -33.61
N LEU A 583 18.14 -13.49 -33.88
CA LEU A 583 16.80 -12.94 -34.12
C LEU A 583 16.21 -12.24 -32.88
N ASN A 584 16.41 -12.79 -31.67
CA ASN A 584 15.92 -12.21 -30.44
C ASN A 584 16.69 -10.94 -30.01
N SER A 585 17.86 -10.65 -30.61
CA SER A 585 18.64 -9.45 -30.30
C SER A 585 18.29 -8.23 -31.17
N VAL A 586 17.49 -8.43 -32.20
CA VAL A 586 16.98 -7.36 -33.08
C VAL A 586 15.66 -6.81 -32.54
#